data_e247de4e7da70f1f1a21e893c25719f8
#
_entry.id   e247de4e7da70f1f1a21e893c25719f8
#
_cell.length_a   1.000
_cell.length_b   1.000
_cell.length_c   1.000
_cell.angle_alpha   90.00
_cell.angle_beta   90.00
_cell.angle_gamma   90.00
#
_symmetry.space_group_name_H-M   'P 1'
#
loop_
_entity.id
_entity.type
_entity.pdbx_description
1 polymer ?
#
loop_
_entity_poly.entity_id
_entity_poly.type
_entity_poly.pdbx_seq_one_letter_code
_entity_poly.pdbx_strand_id
1 'polypeptide(L)'
;MSVRVWCLGDAVVDLLPEMPGRLMQCPGGAPANVAVGIARLQGNSAFIGRVGDDPFGEFMRQTLIEEKVDTRYMIADTQHRTSTVVVGLDDHGERSFTFMVRPS
;
A
#
# COMPACT_ATOMS: atom_id res chain seq x y z
N MET A 1 -22.17 -19.39 -2.05
CA MET A 1 -21.14 -19.27 -1.00
C MET A 1 -20.01 -18.42 -1.52
N SER A 2 -19.66 -17.39 -0.80
CA SER A 2 -18.56 -16.54 -1.21
C SER A 2 -17.22 -17.11 -0.74
N VAL A 3 -16.22 -17.05 -1.61
CA VAL A 3 -14.87 -17.44 -1.27
C VAL A 3 -14.08 -16.16 -1.00
N ARG A 4 -13.37 -16.11 0.11
CA ARG A 4 -12.52 -15.00 0.45
C ARG A 4 -11.09 -15.28 0.03
N VAL A 5 -10.48 -14.33 -0.65
CA VAL A 5 -9.06 -14.40 -1.03
C VAL A 5 -8.26 -13.61 -0.01
N TRP A 6 -7.31 -14.28 0.61
CA TRP A 6 -6.42 -13.68 1.61
C TRP A 6 -5.13 -13.27 0.93
N CYS A 7 -4.81 -11.97 1.00
CA CYS A 7 -3.59 -11.42 0.42
C CYS A 7 -2.62 -11.10 1.54
N LEU A 8 -1.50 -11.78 1.58
CA LEU A 8 -0.54 -11.72 2.68
C LEU A 8 0.74 -11.04 2.24
N GLY A 9 1.22 -10.11 3.04
CA GLY A 9 2.52 -9.47 2.82
C GLY A 9 2.54 -8.04 3.30
N ASP A 10 3.52 -7.28 2.83
CA ASP A 10 3.70 -5.91 3.24
C ASP A 10 2.88 -4.95 2.38
N ALA A 11 2.35 -3.91 3.02
CA ALA A 11 1.81 -2.76 2.32
C ALA A 11 2.92 -1.71 2.21
N VAL A 12 2.97 -1.05 1.08
CA VAL A 12 3.99 -0.04 0.78
C VAL A 12 3.28 1.22 0.29
N VAL A 13 3.71 2.38 0.75
CA VAL A 13 3.23 3.64 0.19
C VAL A 13 4.25 4.13 -0.83
N ASP A 14 3.82 4.27 -2.07
CA ASP A 14 4.63 4.85 -3.12
C ASP A 14 4.42 6.36 -3.14
N LEU A 15 5.50 7.10 -3.14
CA LEU A 15 5.49 8.55 -3.23
C LEU A 15 5.89 8.94 -4.65
N LEU A 16 4.90 9.36 -5.44
CA LEU A 16 5.08 9.66 -6.85
C LEU A 16 5.18 11.16 -7.07
N PRO A 17 6.09 11.62 -7.95
CA PRO A 17 6.15 13.03 -8.28
C PRO A 17 4.87 13.44 -9.01
N GLU A 18 4.18 14.43 -8.48
CA GLU A 18 2.97 14.99 -9.08
C GLU A 18 3.28 16.29 -9.82
N MET A 19 4.03 17.16 -9.15
CA MET A 19 4.53 18.43 -9.71
C MET A 19 5.76 18.81 -8.92
N PRO A 20 6.55 19.81 -9.38
CA PRO A 20 7.74 20.23 -8.64
C PRO A 20 7.43 20.56 -7.18
N GLY A 21 8.15 19.91 -6.27
CA GLY A 21 7.97 20.09 -4.84
C GLY A 21 6.83 19.31 -4.21
N ARG A 22 6.10 18.48 -4.96
CA ARG A 22 4.98 17.68 -4.44
C ARG A 22 5.09 16.22 -4.79
N LEU A 23 4.77 15.38 -3.81
CA LEU A 23 4.69 13.93 -3.97
C LEU A 23 3.27 13.48 -3.64
N MET A 24 2.73 12.61 -4.48
CA MET A 24 1.42 12.03 -4.26
C MET A 24 1.57 10.66 -3.61
N GLN A 25 0.83 10.42 -2.53
CA GLN A 25 0.79 9.10 -1.89
C GLN A 25 -0.07 8.16 -2.73
N CYS A 26 0.50 7.00 -3.04
CA CYS A 26 -0.22 5.96 -3.77
C CYS A 26 -0.07 4.64 -3.02
N PRO A 27 -1.13 3.84 -2.92
CA PRO A 27 -1.00 2.52 -2.33
C PRO A 27 -0.13 1.65 -3.23
N GLY A 28 0.77 0.91 -2.61
CA GLY A 28 1.69 0.02 -3.30
C GLY A 28 1.83 -1.30 -2.56
N GLY A 29 2.75 -2.14 -3.07
CA GLY A 29 2.92 -3.48 -2.56
C GLY A 29 2.00 -4.47 -3.28
N ALA A 30 2.59 -5.56 -3.79
CA ALA A 30 1.84 -6.51 -4.61
C ALA A 30 0.62 -7.11 -3.89
N PRO A 31 0.71 -7.57 -2.62
CA PRO A 31 -0.46 -8.16 -1.96
C PRO A 31 -1.61 -7.17 -1.80
N ALA A 32 -1.33 -5.91 -1.46
CA ALA A 32 -2.37 -4.90 -1.31
C ALA A 32 -3.04 -4.60 -2.66
N ASN A 33 -2.24 -4.50 -3.73
CA ASN A 33 -2.78 -4.26 -5.06
C ASN A 33 -3.64 -5.42 -5.56
N VAL A 34 -3.27 -6.65 -5.27
CA VAL A 34 -4.08 -7.83 -5.61
C VAL A 34 -5.41 -7.79 -4.86
N ALA A 35 -5.38 -7.46 -3.56
CA ALA A 35 -6.61 -7.38 -2.76
C ALA A 35 -7.57 -6.32 -3.31
N VAL A 36 -7.06 -5.15 -3.67
CA VAL A 36 -7.85 -4.08 -4.28
C VAL A 36 -8.42 -4.53 -5.63
N GLY A 37 -7.61 -5.17 -6.47
CA GLY A 37 -8.05 -5.66 -7.77
C GLY A 37 -9.19 -6.66 -7.65
N ILE A 38 -9.11 -7.60 -6.70
CA ILE A 38 -10.15 -8.58 -6.46
C ILE A 38 -11.43 -7.89 -5.98
N ALA A 39 -11.31 -6.93 -5.04
CA ALA A 39 -12.48 -6.21 -4.53
C ALA A 39 -13.17 -5.40 -5.63
N ARG A 40 -12.40 -4.78 -6.53
CA ARG A 40 -12.96 -4.03 -7.66
C ARG A 40 -13.71 -4.89 -8.66
N LEU A 41 -13.33 -6.16 -8.75
CA LEU A 41 -14.06 -7.15 -9.56
C LEU A 41 -15.22 -7.78 -8.79
N GLN A 42 -15.63 -7.16 -7.68
CA GLN A 42 -16.70 -7.59 -6.80
C GLN A 42 -16.42 -8.94 -6.12
N GLY A 43 -15.16 -9.30 -6.02
CA GLY A 43 -14.73 -10.43 -5.23
C GLY A 43 -14.64 -10.04 -3.75
N ASN A 44 -14.39 -11.05 -2.92
CA ASN A 44 -14.24 -10.89 -1.49
C ASN A 44 -12.76 -11.07 -1.16
N SER A 45 -12.10 -10.01 -0.73
CA SER A 45 -10.68 -10.05 -0.42
C SER A 45 -10.39 -9.48 0.97
N ALA A 46 -9.31 -9.95 1.56
CA ALA A 46 -8.81 -9.47 2.83
C ALA A 46 -7.30 -9.30 2.74
N PHE A 47 -6.78 -8.34 3.47
CA PHE A 47 -5.35 -8.09 3.55
C PHE A 47 -4.83 -8.49 4.92
N ILE A 48 -3.78 -9.32 4.96
CA ILE A 48 -3.07 -9.71 6.17
C ILE A 48 -1.66 -9.14 6.08
N GLY A 49 -1.30 -8.27 7.00
CA GLY A 49 0.03 -7.68 6.95
C GLY A 49 0.21 -6.60 7.99
N ARG A 50 1.32 -5.91 7.88
CA ARG A 50 1.68 -4.85 8.82
C ARG A 50 1.87 -3.53 8.11
N VAL A 51 1.51 -2.47 8.82
CA VAL A 51 1.91 -1.10 8.51
C VAL A 51 2.42 -0.50 9.80
N GLY A 52 3.14 0.61 9.72
CA GLY A 52 3.52 1.33 10.91
C GLY A 52 2.33 2.05 11.54
N ASP A 53 2.43 2.33 12.81
CA ASP A 53 1.49 3.21 13.51
C ASP A 53 1.88 4.66 13.19
N ASP A 54 1.62 5.08 11.97
CA ASP A 54 2.04 6.36 11.43
C ASP A 54 1.04 6.83 10.35
N PRO A 55 1.17 8.08 9.86
CA PRO A 55 0.24 8.60 8.85
C PRO A 55 0.21 7.80 7.55
N PHE A 56 1.32 7.18 7.14
CA PHE A 56 1.34 6.33 5.94
C PHE A 56 0.57 5.03 6.17
N GLY A 57 0.70 4.45 7.36
CA GLY A 57 -0.07 3.27 7.73
C GLY A 57 -1.55 3.54 7.76
N GLU A 58 -1.95 4.69 8.31
CA GLU A 58 -3.34 5.12 8.33
C GLU A 58 -3.87 5.35 6.91
N PHE A 59 -3.08 5.97 6.04
CA PHE A 59 -3.42 6.14 4.63
C PHE A 59 -3.71 4.80 3.95
N MET A 60 -2.85 3.79 4.17
CA MET A 60 -3.03 2.47 3.59
C MET A 60 -4.30 1.79 4.10
N ARG A 61 -4.55 1.89 5.41
CA ARG A 61 -5.75 1.29 6.01
C ARG A 61 -7.01 1.91 5.43
N GLN A 62 -7.07 3.25 5.39
CA GLN A 62 -8.23 3.95 4.86
C GLN A 62 -8.45 3.65 3.38
N THR A 63 -7.37 3.60 2.60
CA THR A 63 -7.46 3.26 1.18
C THR A 63 -8.05 1.87 0.99
N LEU A 64 -7.57 0.88 1.74
CA LEU A 64 -8.08 -0.49 1.63
C LEU A 64 -9.54 -0.59 2.09
N ILE A 65 -9.93 0.13 3.14
CA ILE A 65 -11.32 0.19 3.59
C ILE A 65 -12.21 0.78 2.51
N GLU A 66 -11.81 1.89 1.90
CA GLU A 66 -12.57 2.53 0.83
C GLU A 66 -12.72 1.62 -0.40
N GLU A 67 -11.73 0.78 -0.65
CA GLU A 67 -11.77 -0.20 -1.74
C GLU A 67 -12.48 -1.50 -1.35
N LYS A 68 -13.09 -1.53 -0.17
CA LYS A 68 -13.88 -2.66 0.35
C LYS A 68 -13.06 -3.93 0.58
N VAL A 69 -11.79 -3.78 0.90
CA VAL A 69 -10.93 -4.87 1.35
C VAL A 69 -11.10 -5.03 2.86
N ASP A 70 -11.21 -6.27 3.33
CA ASP A 70 -11.28 -6.55 4.77
C ASP A 70 -9.90 -6.30 5.39
N THR A 71 -9.85 -5.41 6.36
CA THR A 71 -8.60 -4.99 7.01
C THR A 71 -8.50 -5.46 8.47
N ARG A 72 -9.33 -6.42 8.89
CA ARG A 72 -9.35 -6.86 10.30
C ARG A 72 -8.01 -7.42 10.78
N TYR A 73 -7.24 -8.00 9.88
CA TYR A 73 -5.95 -8.61 10.20
C TYR A 73 -4.77 -7.77 9.75
N MET A 74 -5.01 -6.51 9.46
CA MET A 74 -3.97 -5.53 9.18
C MET A 74 -3.52 -4.93 10.51
N ILE A 75 -2.26 -5.16 10.87
CA ILE A 75 -1.72 -4.79 12.16
C ILE A 75 -0.95 -3.49 12.05
N ALA A 76 -1.23 -2.54 12.95
CA ALA A 76 -0.42 -1.33 13.10
C ALA A 76 0.71 -1.62 14.09
N ASP A 77 1.94 -1.57 13.59
CA ASP A 77 3.14 -1.89 14.36
C ASP A 77 3.71 -0.60 14.95
N THR A 78 3.85 -0.55 16.29
CA THR A 78 4.37 0.62 16.96
C THR A 78 5.89 0.70 16.93
N GLN A 79 6.57 -0.36 16.52
CA GLN A 79 8.04 -0.42 16.53
C GLN A 79 8.67 -0.27 15.15
N HIS A 80 7.89 -0.42 14.09
CA HIS A 80 8.37 -0.31 12.71
C HIS A 80 7.53 0.72 11.97
N ARG A 81 8.18 1.44 11.06
CA ARG A 81 7.49 2.42 10.21
C ARG A 81 6.90 1.73 9.00
N THR A 82 5.86 2.33 8.45
CA THR A 82 5.31 1.88 7.16
C THR A 82 6.38 1.96 6.09
N SER A 83 6.48 0.92 5.27
CA SER A 83 7.41 0.90 4.14
C SER A 83 7.01 1.96 3.12
N THR A 84 7.96 2.80 2.73
CA THR A 84 7.73 3.88 1.77
C THR A 84 8.81 3.85 0.69
N VAL A 85 8.39 4.16 -0.53
CA VAL A 85 9.28 4.21 -1.69
C VAL A 85 9.06 5.54 -2.41
N VAL A 86 10.14 6.28 -2.65
CA VAL A 86 10.08 7.47 -3.49
C VAL A 86 10.38 7.06 -4.92
N VAL A 87 9.48 7.38 -5.84
CA VAL A 87 9.64 7.10 -7.25
C VAL A 87 10.13 8.37 -7.94
N GLY A 88 11.27 8.27 -8.61
CA GLY A 88 11.80 9.37 -9.41
C GLY A 88 11.58 9.09 -10.90
N LEU A 89 11.47 10.15 -11.68
CA LEU A 89 11.42 10.07 -13.13
C LEU A 89 12.56 10.89 -13.68
N ASP A 90 13.33 10.33 -14.62
CA ASP A 90 14.37 11.07 -15.32
C ASP A 90 13.78 11.80 -16.54
N ASP A 91 14.63 12.49 -17.28
CA ASP A 91 14.22 13.25 -18.48
C ASP A 91 13.70 12.37 -19.60
N HIS A 92 13.98 11.07 -19.54
CA HIS A 92 13.52 10.08 -20.53
C HIS A 92 12.30 9.31 -20.05
N GLY A 93 11.73 9.66 -18.89
CA GLY A 93 10.59 8.98 -18.31
C GLY A 93 10.93 7.68 -17.63
N GLU A 94 12.19 7.33 -17.49
CA GLU A 94 12.60 6.13 -16.76
C GLU A 94 12.43 6.32 -15.26
N ARG A 95 11.95 5.28 -14.60
CA ARG A 95 11.67 5.30 -13.18
C ARG A 95 12.87 4.84 -12.37
N SER A 96 13.11 5.51 -11.27
CA SER A 96 14.02 5.06 -10.23
C SER A 96 13.25 4.93 -8.92
N PHE A 97 13.73 4.04 -8.05
CA PHE A 97 13.05 3.75 -6.78
C PHE A 97 14.03 3.92 -5.63
N THR A 98 13.62 4.69 -4.64
CA THR A 98 14.38 4.86 -3.40
C THR A 98 13.54 4.42 -2.24
N PHE A 99 13.97 3.36 -1.55
CA PHE A 99 13.30 2.89 -0.34
C PHE A 99 13.69 3.81 0.82
N MET A 100 12.71 4.52 1.34
CA MET A 100 12.90 5.36 2.52
C MET A 100 12.82 4.54 3.79
N VAL A 101 11.90 3.57 3.81
CA VAL A 101 11.77 2.59 4.88
C VAL A 101 11.58 1.23 4.21
N ARG A 102 12.45 0.30 4.53
CA ARG A 102 12.37 -1.03 3.94
C ARG A 102 11.41 -1.92 4.71
N PRO A 103 10.73 -2.84 4.02
CA PRO A 103 9.99 -3.90 4.69
C PRO A 103 10.93 -4.71 5.57
N SER A 104 10.50 -5.04 6.75
CA SER A 104 11.28 -5.86 7.68
C SER A 104 10.76 -7.29 7.75
#